data_0c84cd1a08ad06e9343488e72a5247c6
#
_entry.id   0c84cd1a08ad06e9343488e72a5247c6
#
_cell.length_a   1.000
_cell.length_b   1.000
_cell.length_c   1.000
_cell.angle_alpha   90.00
_cell.angle_beta   90.00
_cell.angle_gamma   90.00
#
_symmetry.space_group_name_H-M   'P 1'
#
loop_
_entity.id
_entity.type
_entity.pdbx_description
1 polymer ?
#
loop_
_entity_poly.entity_id
_entity_poly.type
_entity_poly.pdbx_seq_one_letter_code
_entity_poly.pdbx_strand_id
1 'polypeptide(L)'
;MRSKRLRKVLPLFLYYPLCLLVLVMVAYPVLWMLLGSLKETWEVLAHPFSLPLHPTLKNYAEAWQVAKFGRAFLNSVVVTVVSIAGILLISTMAGYVFAKLNFVGKTFLFYFWLAGMMVPPHVSLLPNFIIFDRLRLIDNYLSLFCIYFSSTSFGVFIMRSFFMSVPTEILEAARIDGCSEFGTFWRVALPLARGGLTVIAIFYFVFLWNDFMYPLTFLRNPALNTVSLALMAFRDIWSADWGPMLAALSMASLPPIVFYFFFQKQFIRGMTAGALKG
;
A
#
# COMPACT_ATOMS: atom_id res chain seq x y z
N MET A 1 -30.43 -6.98 -41.15
CA MET A 1 -29.27 -6.20 -40.67
C MET A 1 -29.53 -5.31 -39.42
N ARG A 2 -30.72 -4.79 -39.21
CA ARG A 2 -31.12 -3.95 -38.05
C ARG A 2 -31.04 -4.66 -36.69
N SER A 3 -31.39 -5.95 -36.60
CA SER A 3 -31.44 -6.70 -35.33
C SER A 3 -30.06 -6.99 -34.73
N LYS A 4 -29.02 -7.17 -35.55
CA LYS A 4 -27.63 -7.41 -35.08
C LYS A 4 -26.96 -6.14 -34.52
N ARG A 5 -27.35 -4.94 -35.02
CA ARG A 5 -26.86 -3.66 -34.46
C ARG A 5 -27.50 -3.35 -33.09
N LEU A 6 -28.81 -3.61 -32.96
CA LEU A 6 -29.51 -3.42 -31.69
C LEU A 6 -28.96 -4.32 -30.57
N ARG A 7 -28.61 -5.59 -30.87
CA ARG A 7 -28.01 -6.51 -29.89
C ARG A 7 -26.58 -6.08 -29.42
N LYS A 8 -25.85 -5.31 -30.22
CA LYS A 8 -24.54 -4.74 -29.83
C LYS A 8 -24.66 -3.40 -29.08
N VAL A 9 -25.72 -2.63 -29.34
CA VAL A 9 -25.92 -1.31 -28.75
C VAL A 9 -26.62 -1.41 -27.38
N LEU A 10 -27.53 -2.39 -27.20
CA LEU A 10 -28.27 -2.60 -25.96
C LEU A 10 -27.35 -2.83 -24.73
N PRO A 11 -26.30 -3.70 -24.79
CA PRO A 11 -25.37 -3.84 -23.68
C PRO A 11 -24.54 -2.56 -23.43
N LEU A 12 -24.23 -1.78 -24.47
CA LEU A 12 -23.54 -0.49 -24.28
C LEU A 12 -24.42 0.52 -23.53
N PHE A 13 -25.71 0.57 -23.82
CA PHE A 13 -26.66 1.50 -23.18
C PHE A 13 -26.87 1.21 -21.70
N LEU A 14 -26.69 -0.04 -21.26
CA LEU A 14 -26.76 -0.44 -19.85
C LEU A 14 -25.38 -0.28 -19.15
N TYR A 15 -24.32 -0.56 -19.90
CA TYR A 15 -22.95 -0.56 -19.38
C TYR A 15 -22.47 0.85 -18.98
N TYR A 16 -22.66 1.86 -19.85
CA TYR A 16 -22.19 3.22 -19.54
C TYR A 16 -22.90 3.88 -18.36
N PRO A 17 -24.23 3.81 -18.19
CA PRO A 17 -24.89 4.32 -17.01
C PRO A 17 -24.45 3.60 -15.73
N LEU A 18 -24.23 2.28 -15.78
CA LEU A 18 -23.72 1.53 -14.64
C LEU A 18 -22.30 1.96 -14.27
N CYS A 19 -21.41 2.12 -15.26
CA CYS A 19 -20.06 2.63 -15.02
C CYS A 19 -20.08 4.06 -14.47
N LEU A 20 -20.96 4.91 -14.97
CA LEU A 20 -21.14 6.29 -14.48
C LEU A 20 -21.66 6.29 -13.03
N LEU A 21 -22.64 5.44 -12.72
CA LEU A 21 -23.15 5.29 -11.37
C LEU A 21 -22.05 4.89 -10.40
N VAL A 22 -21.27 3.86 -10.75
CA VAL A 22 -20.14 3.40 -9.93
C VAL A 22 -19.08 4.50 -9.79
N LEU A 23 -18.77 5.21 -10.86
CA LEU A 23 -17.83 6.32 -10.84
C LEU A 23 -18.29 7.42 -9.87
N VAL A 24 -19.54 7.84 -9.96
CA VAL A 24 -20.13 8.85 -9.07
C VAL A 24 -20.12 8.37 -7.63
N MET A 25 -20.53 7.10 -7.39
CA MET A 25 -20.56 6.51 -6.05
C MET A 25 -19.20 6.47 -5.38
N VAL A 26 -18.13 6.17 -6.15
CA VAL A 26 -16.75 6.11 -5.64
C VAL A 26 -16.12 7.50 -5.55
N ALA A 27 -16.35 8.39 -6.52
CA ALA A 27 -15.78 9.72 -6.53
C ALA A 27 -16.44 10.67 -5.52
N TYR A 28 -17.72 10.48 -5.23
CA TYR A 28 -18.50 11.37 -4.38
C TYR A 28 -17.91 11.57 -2.97
N PRO A 29 -17.55 10.53 -2.19
CA PRO A 29 -16.95 10.72 -0.87
C PRO A 29 -15.64 11.53 -0.91
N VAL A 30 -14.82 11.30 -1.95
CA VAL A 30 -13.54 12.02 -2.12
C VAL A 30 -13.80 13.48 -2.47
N LEU A 31 -14.73 13.75 -3.38
CA LEU A 31 -15.13 15.10 -3.73
C LEU A 31 -15.77 15.83 -2.54
N TRP A 32 -16.61 15.15 -1.77
CA TRP A 32 -17.21 15.69 -0.55
C TRP A 32 -16.14 16.07 0.48
N MET A 33 -15.16 15.21 0.70
CA MET A 33 -14.02 15.49 1.58
C MET A 33 -13.23 16.73 1.11
N LEU A 34 -12.92 16.79 -0.19
CA LEU A 34 -12.18 17.92 -0.77
C LEU A 34 -12.97 19.24 -0.72
N LEU A 35 -14.26 19.21 -1.00
CA LEU A 35 -15.13 20.40 -0.89
C LEU A 35 -15.33 20.82 0.57
N GLY A 36 -15.52 19.85 1.46
CA GLY A 36 -15.65 20.10 2.89
C GLY A 36 -14.38 20.68 3.51
N SER A 37 -13.20 20.31 3.02
CA SER A 37 -11.92 20.87 3.50
C SER A 37 -11.76 22.38 3.22
N LEU A 38 -12.54 22.93 2.29
CA LEU A 38 -12.56 24.33 1.94
C LEU A 38 -13.66 25.13 2.70
N LYS A 39 -14.46 24.45 3.54
CA LYS A 39 -15.56 25.07 4.32
C LYS A 39 -15.14 25.30 5.77
N GLU A 40 -15.72 26.32 6.39
CA GLU A 40 -15.66 26.44 7.84
C GLU A 40 -16.48 25.34 8.51
N THR A 41 -16.12 24.94 9.72
CA THR A 41 -16.76 23.81 10.44
C THR A 41 -18.27 23.96 10.54
N TRP A 42 -18.77 25.17 10.83
CA TRP A 42 -20.22 25.44 10.89
C TRP A 42 -20.91 25.20 9.53
N GLU A 43 -20.25 25.54 8.41
CA GLU A 43 -20.80 25.34 7.07
C GLU A 43 -20.82 23.84 6.71
N VAL A 44 -19.80 23.06 7.12
CA VAL A 44 -19.79 21.61 6.95
C VAL A 44 -20.98 20.97 7.65
N LEU A 45 -21.30 21.43 8.86
CA LEU A 45 -22.42 20.90 9.67
C LEU A 45 -23.79 21.35 9.17
N ALA A 46 -23.94 22.63 8.82
CA ALA A 46 -25.23 23.18 8.39
C ALA A 46 -25.56 22.81 6.93
N HIS A 47 -24.58 22.78 6.07
CA HIS A 47 -24.75 22.54 4.62
C HIS A 47 -23.75 21.52 4.10
N PRO A 48 -23.80 20.25 4.53
CA PRO A 48 -22.78 19.23 4.24
C PRO A 48 -22.62 18.93 2.75
N PHE A 49 -23.67 19.08 1.95
CA PHE A 49 -23.70 18.72 0.54
C PHE A 49 -23.65 19.92 -0.43
N SER A 50 -23.63 21.15 0.09
CA SER A 50 -23.49 22.34 -0.77
C SER A 50 -22.06 22.53 -1.26
N LEU A 51 -21.90 23.35 -2.27
CA LEU A 51 -20.59 23.91 -2.62
C LEU A 51 -20.17 24.91 -1.52
N PRO A 52 -18.86 25.12 -1.28
CA PRO A 52 -18.37 26.12 -0.34
C PRO A 52 -18.90 27.51 -0.67
N LEU A 53 -19.56 28.17 0.28
CA LEU A 53 -20.04 29.55 0.13
C LEU A 53 -18.86 30.54 0.17
N HIS A 54 -17.93 30.31 1.08
CA HIS A 54 -16.71 31.09 1.27
C HIS A 54 -15.49 30.18 1.32
N PRO A 55 -14.96 29.72 0.16
CA PRO A 55 -13.83 28.81 0.13
C PRO A 55 -12.62 29.39 0.88
N THR A 56 -12.07 28.62 1.82
CA THR A 56 -10.92 29.03 2.63
C THR A 56 -9.83 27.96 2.64
N LEU A 57 -8.56 28.38 2.60
CA LEU A 57 -7.40 27.53 2.78
C LEU A 57 -6.90 27.52 4.24
N LYS A 58 -7.56 28.26 5.14
CA LYS A 58 -7.20 28.35 6.55
C LYS A 58 -7.16 26.95 7.21
N ASN A 59 -8.10 26.09 6.85
CA ASN A 59 -8.18 24.72 7.35
C ASN A 59 -6.91 23.91 7.08
N TYR A 60 -6.28 24.10 5.92
CA TYR A 60 -5.03 23.42 5.58
C TYR A 60 -3.86 23.91 6.42
N ALA A 61 -3.78 25.22 6.67
CA ALA A 61 -2.75 25.80 7.53
C ALA A 61 -2.90 25.33 8.97
N GLU A 62 -4.12 25.28 9.47
CA GLU A 62 -4.45 24.80 10.81
C GLU A 62 -4.17 23.30 10.95
N ALA A 63 -4.63 22.49 10.00
CA ALA A 63 -4.37 21.06 9.96
C ALA A 63 -2.86 20.75 9.92
N TRP A 64 -2.09 21.52 9.16
CA TRP A 64 -0.64 21.38 9.12
C TRP A 64 0.04 21.59 10.46
N GLN A 65 -0.43 22.57 11.23
CA GLN A 65 0.12 22.90 12.55
C GLN A 65 -0.33 21.91 13.63
N VAL A 66 -1.63 21.65 13.73
CA VAL A 66 -2.24 20.80 14.77
C VAL A 66 -1.71 19.36 14.67
N ALA A 67 -1.73 18.76 13.49
CA ALA A 67 -1.23 17.40 13.26
C ALA A 67 0.30 17.35 13.17
N LYS A 68 1.01 18.48 13.23
CA LYS A 68 2.47 18.54 12.91
C LYS A 68 2.76 17.83 11.58
N PHE A 69 1.92 18.10 10.58
CA PHE A 69 1.77 17.29 9.36
C PHE A 69 3.09 17.09 8.61
N GLY A 70 3.92 18.13 8.53
CA GLY A 70 5.23 18.02 7.86
C GLY A 70 6.13 16.93 8.47
N ARG A 71 6.16 16.83 9.80
CA ARG A 71 6.92 15.80 10.51
C ARG A 71 6.30 14.42 10.32
N ALA A 72 5.00 14.31 10.50
CA ALA A 72 4.26 13.07 10.31
C ALA A 72 4.40 12.52 8.89
N PHE A 73 4.41 13.42 7.89
CA PHE A 73 4.65 13.08 6.49
C PHE A 73 6.04 12.48 6.27
N LEU A 74 7.10 13.14 6.77
CA LEU A 74 8.46 12.63 6.69
C LEU A 74 8.59 11.27 7.39
N ASN A 75 7.99 11.13 8.57
CA ASN A 75 7.95 9.86 9.30
C ASN A 75 7.29 8.74 8.45
N SER A 76 6.13 9.03 7.85
CA SER A 76 5.45 8.06 6.96
C SER A 76 6.31 7.70 5.76
N VAL A 77 6.98 8.67 5.13
CA VAL A 77 7.89 8.40 4.00
C VAL A 77 9.02 7.49 4.44
N VAL A 78 9.69 7.80 5.56
CA VAL A 78 10.80 6.98 6.09
C VAL A 78 10.32 5.56 6.41
N VAL A 79 9.23 5.43 7.17
CA VAL A 79 8.69 4.12 7.55
C VAL A 79 8.30 3.32 6.32
N THR A 80 7.59 3.94 5.37
CA THR A 80 7.14 3.25 4.15
C THR A 80 8.30 2.84 3.25
N VAL A 81 9.24 3.75 2.95
CA VAL A 81 10.35 3.47 2.03
C VAL A 81 11.30 2.41 2.61
N VAL A 82 11.68 2.53 3.87
CA VAL A 82 12.57 1.54 4.52
C VAL A 82 11.89 0.17 4.59
N SER A 83 10.59 0.15 4.94
CA SER A 83 9.84 -1.11 5.00
C SER A 83 9.70 -1.77 3.64
N ILE A 84 9.37 -1.00 2.59
CA ILE A 84 9.30 -1.54 1.21
C ILE A 84 10.66 -2.08 0.77
N ALA A 85 11.74 -1.36 1.02
CA ALA A 85 13.08 -1.81 0.65
C ALA A 85 13.44 -3.16 1.31
N GLY A 86 13.19 -3.31 2.61
CA GLY A 86 13.41 -4.58 3.32
C GLY A 86 12.49 -5.70 2.83
N ILE A 87 11.21 -5.42 2.61
CA ILE A 87 10.25 -6.39 2.06
C ILE A 87 10.67 -6.86 0.66
N LEU A 88 11.06 -5.93 -0.21
CA LEU A 88 11.53 -6.27 -1.56
C LEU A 88 12.79 -7.14 -1.50
N LEU A 89 13.74 -6.79 -0.64
CA LEU A 89 14.98 -7.57 -0.49
C LEU A 89 14.67 -9.01 -0.05
N ILE A 90 13.90 -9.17 1.03
CA ILE A 90 13.55 -10.50 1.56
C ILE A 90 12.72 -11.29 0.54
N SER A 91 11.71 -10.65 -0.06
CA SER A 91 10.80 -11.30 -1.00
C SER A 91 11.50 -11.74 -2.27
N THR A 92 12.44 -10.96 -2.79
CA THR A 92 13.19 -11.33 -4.00
C THR A 92 14.16 -12.46 -3.74
N MET A 93 14.91 -12.39 -2.65
CA MET A 93 15.87 -13.45 -2.30
C MET A 93 15.14 -14.78 -2.03
N ALA A 94 14.13 -14.76 -1.16
CA ALA A 94 13.34 -15.97 -0.85
C ALA A 94 12.58 -16.48 -2.10
N GLY A 95 11.96 -15.58 -2.87
CA GLY A 95 11.26 -15.93 -4.10
C GLY A 95 12.16 -16.59 -5.13
N TYR A 96 13.39 -16.12 -5.31
CA TYR A 96 14.38 -16.74 -6.18
C TYR A 96 14.78 -18.15 -5.70
N VAL A 97 15.11 -18.29 -4.42
CA VAL A 97 15.45 -19.57 -3.79
C VAL A 97 14.33 -20.59 -4.01
N PHE A 98 13.09 -20.21 -3.71
CA PHE A 98 11.93 -21.08 -3.91
C PHE A 98 11.55 -21.33 -5.37
N ALA A 99 11.99 -20.49 -6.32
CA ALA A 99 11.72 -20.71 -7.73
C ALA A 99 12.80 -21.57 -8.39
N LYS A 100 14.08 -21.23 -8.17
CA LYS A 100 15.20 -21.66 -9.02
C LYS A 100 16.17 -22.66 -8.35
N LEU A 101 16.24 -22.67 -7.03
CA LEU A 101 17.11 -23.61 -6.34
C LEU A 101 16.36 -24.88 -5.95
N ASN A 102 17.07 -26.00 -5.94
CA ASN A 102 16.57 -27.29 -5.49
C ASN A 102 17.25 -27.67 -4.18
N PHE A 103 16.46 -27.91 -3.14
CA PHE A 103 16.94 -28.33 -1.83
C PHE A 103 15.89 -29.16 -1.10
N VAL A 104 16.31 -29.95 -0.12
CA VAL A 104 15.44 -30.83 0.67
C VAL A 104 14.49 -29.95 1.50
N GLY A 105 13.19 -30.29 1.48
CA GLY A 105 12.17 -29.53 2.24
C GLY A 105 11.66 -28.26 1.57
N LYS A 106 12.11 -27.92 0.33
CA LYS A 106 11.69 -26.72 -0.42
C LYS A 106 10.17 -26.51 -0.40
N THR A 107 9.43 -27.52 -0.77
CA THR A 107 7.95 -27.46 -0.86
C THR A 107 7.31 -27.20 0.51
N PHE A 108 7.76 -27.91 1.54
CA PHE A 108 7.27 -27.71 2.91
C PHE A 108 7.56 -26.28 3.41
N LEU A 109 8.79 -25.80 3.26
CA LEU A 109 9.19 -24.47 3.70
C LEU A 109 8.43 -23.36 2.93
N PHE A 110 8.20 -23.56 1.64
CA PHE A 110 7.40 -22.61 0.86
C PHE A 110 5.95 -22.52 1.37
N TYR A 111 5.28 -23.63 1.57
CA TYR A 111 3.91 -23.63 2.12
C TYR A 111 3.86 -23.13 3.56
N PHE A 112 4.86 -23.47 4.38
CA PHE A 112 5.00 -22.93 5.72
C PHE A 112 5.13 -21.40 5.71
N TRP A 113 5.92 -20.85 4.79
CA TRP A 113 6.03 -19.40 4.60
C TRP A 113 4.69 -18.77 4.19
N LEU A 114 3.98 -19.41 3.27
CA LEU A 114 2.66 -18.95 2.82
C LEU A 114 1.60 -19.03 3.93
N ALA A 115 1.70 -19.99 4.83
CA ALA A 115 0.78 -20.10 5.96
C ALA A 115 0.75 -18.83 6.83
N GLY A 116 1.84 -18.05 6.83
CA GLY A 116 1.88 -16.74 7.47
C GLY A 116 0.83 -15.75 6.94
N MET A 117 0.37 -15.88 5.69
CA MET A 117 -0.72 -15.04 5.15
C MET A 117 -2.09 -15.37 5.76
N MET A 118 -2.26 -16.57 6.31
CA MET A 118 -3.53 -17.01 6.89
C MET A 118 -3.76 -16.43 8.29
N VAL A 119 -2.69 -15.96 8.93
CA VAL A 119 -2.78 -15.33 10.25
C VAL A 119 -3.21 -13.88 10.08
N PRO A 120 -4.39 -13.47 10.59
CA PRO A 120 -4.81 -12.08 10.52
C PRO A 120 -3.80 -11.18 11.23
N PRO A 121 -3.31 -10.09 10.58
CA PRO A 121 -2.25 -9.25 11.15
C PRO A 121 -2.57 -8.72 12.55
N HIS A 122 -3.82 -8.38 12.81
CA HIS A 122 -4.23 -7.79 14.09
C HIS A 122 -4.27 -8.78 15.26
N VAL A 123 -4.36 -10.09 15.01
CA VAL A 123 -4.30 -11.11 16.06
C VAL A 123 -2.93 -11.13 16.74
N SER A 124 -1.88 -10.79 16.00
CA SER A 124 -0.52 -10.75 16.51
C SER A 124 -0.14 -9.46 17.25
N LEU A 125 -1.02 -8.44 17.31
CA LEU A 125 -0.72 -7.15 17.95
C LEU A 125 -0.29 -7.31 19.41
N LEU A 126 -1.09 -7.99 20.23
CA LEU A 126 -0.80 -8.15 21.66
C LEU A 126 0.46 -8.99 21.91
N PRO A 127 0.65 -10.18 21.31
CA PRO A 127 1.90 -10.92 21.43
C PRO A 127 3.13 -10.11 21.03
N ASN A 128 3.07 -9.41 19.90
CA ASN A 128 4.17 -8.57 19.42
C ASN A 128 4.45 -7.40 20.38
N PHE A 129 3.40 -6.79 20.94
CA PHE A 129 3.56 -5.74 21.94
C PHE A 129 4.34 -6.24 23.16
N ILE A 130 3.99 -7.38 23.71
CA ILE A 130 4.67 -7.98 24.88
C ILE A 130 6.15 -8.26 24.56
N ILE A 131 6.42 -8.80 23.36
CA ILE A 131 7.80 -9.10 22.92
C ILE A 131 8.61 -7.81 22.79
N PHE A 132 8.08 -6.80 22.10
CA PHE A 132 8.79 -5.56 21.84
C PHE A 132 8.95 -4.68 23.09
N ASP A 133 7.99 -4.76 24.02
CA ASP A 133 8.13 -4.08 25.32
C ASP A 133 9.30 -4.68 26.12
N ARG A 134 9.40 -6.02 26.20
CA ARG A 134 10.52 -6.72 26.82
C ARG A 134 11.87 -6.41 26.16
N LEU A 135 11.88 -6.25 24.83
CA LEU A 135 13.07 -5.90 24.07
C LEU A 135 13.37 -4.39 24.07
N ARG A 136 12.55 -3.57 24.73
CA ARG A 136 12.65 -2.10 24.77
C ARG A 136 12.63 -1.47 23.37
N LEU A 137 11.84 -2.05 22.47
CA LEU A 137 11.63 -1.58 21.09
C LEU A 137 10.34 -0.77 20.93
N ILE A 138 9.54 -0.63 21.98
CA ILE A 138 8.39 0.26 21.98
C ILE A 138 8.87 1.72 21.85
N ASP A 139 8.08 2.54 21.15
CA ASP A 139 8.40 3.94 20.83
C ASP A 139 9.65 4.08 19.95
N ASN A 140 9.83 3.13 19.03
CA ASN A 140 10.92 3.11 18.07
C ASN A 140 10.44 2.50 16.75
N TYR A 141 10.87 3.05 15.59
CA TYR A 141 10.52 2.51 14.27
C TYR A 141 11.04 1.09 14.03
N LEU A 142 12.05 0.62 14.78
CA LEU A 142 12.52 -0.77 14.69
C LEU A 142 11.39 -1.77 14.95
N SER A 143 10.45 -1.49 15.86
CA SER A 143 9.29 -2.34 16.08
C SER A 143 8.43 -2.48 14.81
N LEU A 144 8.17 -1.36 14.12
CA LEU A 144 7.43 -1.35 12.86
C LEU A 144 8.18 -2.10 11.75
N PHE A 145 9.49 -1.86 11.61
CA PHE A 145 10.30 -2.54 10.61
C PHE A 145 10.32 -4.06 10.82
N CYS A 146 10.50 -4.53 12.06
CA CYS A 146 10.46 -5.96 12.37
C CYS A 146 9.13 -6.60 11.96
N ILE A 147 8.00 -5.94 12.25
CA ILE A 147 6.67 -6.45 11.87
C ILE A 147 6.51 -6.46 10.35
N TYR A 148 6.83 -5.37 9.69
CA TYR A 148 6.64 -5.27 8.24
C TYR A 148 7.57 -6.22 7.49
N PHE A 149 8.81 -6.42 7.95
CA PHE A 149 9.73 -7.39 7.36
C PHE A 149 9.30 -8.84 7.58
N SER A 150 8.54 -9.13 8.64
CA SER A 150 7.94 -10.47 8.83
C SER A 150 6.76 -10.73 7.90
N SER A 151 6.08 -9.67 7.41
CA SER A 151 4.89 -9.79 6.58
C SER A 151 5.20 -9.97 5.08
N THR A 152 6.21 -10.78 4.75
CA THR A 152 6.71 -10.93 3.37
C THR A 152 6.10 -12.08 2.57
N SER A 153 5.16 -12.85 3.14
CA SER A 153 4.58 -14.03 2.50
C SER A 153 3.98 -13.74 1.12
N PHE A 154 3.21 -12.67 0.99
CA PHE A 154 2.67 -12.22 -0.29
C PHE A 154 3.79 -11.85 -1.28
N GLY A 155 4.79 -11.11 -0.83
CA GLY A 155 5.92 -10.71 -1.66
C GLY A 155 6.71 -11.91 -2.19
N VAL A 156 6.98 -12.89 -1.33
CA VAL A 156 7.66 -14.15 -1.71
C VAL A 156 6.84 -14.93 -2.73
N PHE A 157 5.53 -15.04 -2.53
CA PHE A 157 4.63 -15.70 -3.49
C PHE A 157 4.68 -15.04 -4.87
N ILE A 158 4.57 -13.73 -4.92
CA ILE A 158 4.63 -12.97 -6.18
C ILE A 158 6.00 -13.13 -6.84
N MET A 159 7.10 -12.90 -6.12
CA MET A 159 8.45 -13.01 -6.70
C MET A 159 8.75 -14.43 -7.18
N ARG A 160 8.36 -15.46 -6.43
CA ARG A 160 8.49 -16.84 -6.89
C ARG A 160 7.77 -17.06 -8.23
N SER A 161 6.54 -16.55 -8.37
CA SER A 161 5.78 -16.67 -9.63
C SER A 161 6.51 -16.00 -10.81
N PHE A 162 7.06 -14.80 -10.59
CA PHE A 162 7.83 -14.11 -11.61
C PHE A 162 9.14 -14.82 -11.94
N PHE A 163 9.89 -15.28 -10.94
CA PHE A 163 11.13 -16.05 -11.20
C PHE A 163 10.86 -17.38 -11.89
N MET A 164 9.74 -18.05 -11.63
CA MET A 164 9.37 -19.28 -12.37
C MET A 164 9.19 -19.03 -13.86
N SER A 165 8.82 -17.82 -14.28
CA SER A 165 8.66 -17.47 -15.70
C SER A 165 9.98 -17.11 -16.39
N VAL A 166 11.08 -16.93 -15.66
CA VAL A 166 12.42 -16.71 -16.23
C VAL A 166 12.94 -18.06 -16.76
N PRO A 167 13.33 -18.17 -18.04
CA PRO A 167 13.89 -19.40 -18.58
C PRO A 167 15.15 -19.85 -17.83
N THR A 168 15.23 -21.12 -17.51
CA THR A 168 16.36 -21.67 -16.72
C THR A 168 17.65 -21.64 -17.52
N GLU A 169 17.55 -21.82 -18.85
CA GLU A 169 18.64 -21.80 -19.80
C GLU A 169 19.45 -20.50 -19.78
N ILE A 170 18.77 -19.35 -19.54
CA ILE A 170 19.44 -18.04 -19.40
C ILE A 170 20.30 -18.00 -18.14
N LEU A 171 19.82 -18.60 -17.05
CA LEU A 171 20.55 -18.65 -15.78
C LEU A 171 21.73 -19.63 -15.86
N GLU A 172 21.56 -20.74 -16.56
CA GLU A 172 22.64 -21.74 -16.83
C GLU A 172 23.73 -21.13 -17.72
N ALA A 173 23.38 -20.42 -18.77
CA ALA A 173 24.34 -19.69 -19.59
C ALA A 173 25.17 -18.69 -18.75
N ALA A 174 24.53 -17.92 -17.91
CA ALA A 174 25.22 -16.96 -16.99
C ALA A 174 26.22 -17.69 -16.06
N ARG A 175 25.88 -18.91 -15.57
CA ARG A 175 26.78 -19.71 -14.74
C ARG A 175 27.96 -20.26 -15.56
N ILE A 176 27.74 -20.68 -16.82
CA ILE A 176 28.81 -21.10 -17.73
C ILE A 176 29.76 -19.94 -18.01
N ASP A 177 29.22 -18.70 -18.13
CA ASP A 177 30.01 -17.48 -18.31
C ASP A 177 30.74 -17.03 -17.03
N GLY A 178 30.71 -17.86 -15.97
CA GLY A 178 31.46 -17.62 -14.73
C GLY A 178 30.73 -16.77 -13.67
N CYS A 179 29.47 -16.50 -13.85
CA CYS A 179 28.69 -15.82 -12.78
C CYS A 179 28.48 -16.71 -11.56
N SER A 180 28.78 -16.21 -10.38
CA SER A 180 28.37 -16.86 -9.13
C SER A 180 26.84 -16.91 -9.02
N GLU A 181 26.30 -17.76 -8.15
CA GLU A 181 24.83 -17.83 -7.92
C GLU A 181 24.23 -16.47 -7.52
N PHE A 182 24.92 -15.74 -6.65
CA PHE A 182 24.54 -14.39 -6.26
C PHE A 182 24.63 -13.39 -7.43
N GLY A 183 25.66 -13.52 -8.28
CA GLY A 183 25.81 -12.74 -9.51
C GLY A 183 24.68 -13.02 -10.51
N THR A 184 24.33 -14.29 -10.71
CA THR A 184 23.21 -14.73 -11.54
C THR A 184 21.87 -14.16 -11.02
N PHE A 185 21.65 -14.17 -9.70
CA PHE A 185 20.47 -13.56 -9.09
C PHE A 185 20.38 -12.06 -9.41
N TRP A 186 21.43 -11.27 -9.04
CA TRP A 186 21.36 -9.81 -9.12
C TRP A 186 21.43 -9.26 -10.55
N ARG A 187 22.27 -9.85 -11.40
CA ARG A 187 22.57 -9.30 -12.73
C ARG A 187 21.67 -9.86 -13.83
N VAL A 188 21.10 -11.04 -13.63
CA VAL A 188 20.31 -11.74 -14.67
C VAL A 188 18.87 -11.96 -14.23
N ALA A 189 18.63 -12.70 -13.15
CA ALA A 189 17.29 -13.09 -12.74
C ALA A 189 16.44 -11.93 -12.29
N LEU A 190 16.96 -11.07 -11.42
CA LEU A 190 16.21 -9.96 -10.83
C LEU A 190 15.76 -8.91 -11.87
N PRO A 191 16.61 -8.46 -12.81
CA PRO A 191 16.19 -7.57 -13.88
C PRO A 191 15.08 -8.16 -14.78
N LEU A 192 15.12 -9.46 -15.06
CA LEU A 192 14.10 -10.16 -15.84
C LEU A 192 12.77 -10.26 -15.07
N ALA A 193 12.81 -10.37 -13.75
CA ALA A 193 11.66 -10.45 -12.86
C ALA A 193 11.18 -9.09 -12.33
N ARG A 194 11.70 -7.96 -12.84
CA ARG A 194 11.40 -6.59 -12.34
C ARG A 194 9.91 -6.26 -12.25
N GLY A 195 9.07 -6.87 -13.07
CA GLY A 195 7.63 -6.70 -13.00
C GLY A 195 7.05 -7.09 -11.63
N GLY A 196 7.58 -8.15 -11.01
CA GLY A 196 7.21 -8.57 -9.67
C GLY A 196 7.56 -7.54 -8.59
N LEU A 197 8.73 -6.90 -8.70
CA LEU A 197 9.14 -5.82 -7.79
C LEU A 197 8.12 -4.67 -7.79
N THR A 198 7.68 -4.27 -8.97
CA THR A 198 6.72 -3.18 -9.12
C THR A 198 5.38 -3.54 -8.48
N VAL A 199 4.87 -4.76 -8.68
CA VAL A 199 3.63 -5.23 -8.07
C VAL A 199 3.71 -5.19 -6.54
N ILE A 200 4.81 -5.72 -5.99
CA ILE A 200 5.03 -5.75 -4.53
C ILE A 200 5.15 -4.33 -3.98
N ALA A 201 5.95 -3.47 -4.62
CA ALA A 201 6.14 -2.10 -4.17
C ALA A 201 4.82 -1.32 -4.13
N ILE A 202 3.97 -1.47 -5.16
CA ILE A 202 2.67 -0.79 -5.22
C ILE A 202 1.75 -1.30 -4.11
N PHE A 203 1.65 -2.63 -3.94
CA PHE A 203 0.77 -3.23 -2.94
C PHE A 203 1.17 -2.81 -1.52
N TYR A 204 2.47 -2.94 -1.19
CA TYR A 204 2.96 -2.59 0.15
C TYR A 204 2.99 -1.09 0.39
N PHE A 205 3.16 -0.24 -0.64
CA PHE A 205 3.06 1.20 -0.46
C PHE A 205 1.67 1.59 0.07
N VAL A 206 0.61 1.12 -0.59
CA VAL A 206 -0.77 1.42 -0.15
C VAL A 206 -1.04 0.86 1.24
N PHE A 207 -0.59 -0.36 1.51
CA PHE A 207 -0.78 -1.00 2.81
C PHE A 207 -0.06 -0.24 3.94
N LEU A 208 1.23 0.06 3.78
CA LEU A 208 2.06 0.68 4.81
C LEU A 208 1.72 2.15 5.03
N TRP A 209 1.38 2.89 3.95
CA TRP A 209 1.00 4.29 4.06
C TRP A 209 -0.29 4.48 4.86
N ASN A 210 -1.25 3.58 4.68
CA ASN A 210 -2.54 3.64 5.35
C ASN A 210 -2.55 2.91 6.71
N ASP A 211 -1.46 2.24 7.09
CA ASP A 211 -1.45 1.52 8.36
C ASP A 211 -1.55 2.48 9.53
N PHE A 212 -2.52 2.18 10.37
CA PHE A 212 -2.83 2.92 11.58
C PHE A 212 -2.59 2.08 12.85
N MET A 213 -2.90 0.79 12.77
CA MET A 213 -2.97 -0.07 13.97
C MET A 213 -1.60 -0.37 14.56
N TYR A 214 -0.61 -0.67 13.73
CA TYR A 214 0.74 -0.90 14.21
C TYR A 214 1.39 0.38 14.76
N PRO A 215 1.37 1.54 14.05
CA PRO A 215 1.82 2.80 14.63
C PRO A 215 1.12 3.16 15.94
N LEU A 216 -0.21 3.00 16.04
CA LEU A 216 -0.97 3.25 17.26
C LEU A 216 -0.53 2.38 18.44
N THR A 217 -0.19 1.11 18.16
CA THR A 217 0.17 0.14 19.19
C THR A 217 1.61 0.34 19.68
N PHE A 218 2.54 0.68 18.78
CA PHE A 218 3.98 0.65 19.07
C PHE A 218 4.63 2.03 19.25
N LEU A 219 3.98 3.12 18.81
CA LEU A 219 4.51 4.48 18.94
C LEU A 219 3.69 5.24 19.99
N ARG A 220 4.37 5.79 20.98
CA ARG A 220 3.78 6.60 22.06
C ARG A 220 4.17 8.07 21.94
N ASN A 221 5.38 8.34 21.43
CA ASN A 221 5.88 9.69 21.26
C ASN A 221 5.24 10.35 20.03
N PRO A 222 4.49 11.45 20.20
CA PRO A 222 3.88 12.18 19.07
C PRO A 222 4.88 12.62 18.01
N ALA A 223 6.17 12.71 18.36
CA ALA A 223 7.22 13.07 17.41
C ALA A 223 7.48 11.96 16.37
N LEU A 224 7.09 10.72 16.64
CA LEU A 224 7.24 9.56 15.76
C LEU A 224 5.97 9.23 14.97
N ASN A 225 4.88 9.97 15.18
CA ASN A 225 3.62 9.68 14.53
C ASN A 225 3.76 9.65 13.01
N THR A 226 3.19 8.62 12.39
CA THR A 226 2.90 8.59 10.94
C THR A 226 1.71 9.49 10.61
N VAL A 227 1.49 9.78 9.33
CA VAL A 227 0.34 10.57 8.88
C VAL A 227 -0.98 9.98 9.38
N SER A 228 -1.17 8.66 9.22
CA SER A 228 -2.39 7.98 9.68
C SER A 228 -2.62 8.16 11.18
N LEU A 229 -1.54 8.07 11.99
CA LEU A 229 -1.62 8.26 13.43
C LEU A 229 -1.81 9.73 13.82
N ALA A 230 -1.20 10.67 13.10
CA ALA A 230 -1.32 12.10 13.36
C ALA A 230 -2.74 12.64 13.16
N LEU A 231 -3.56 11.99 12.32
CA LEU A 231 -4.97 12.31 12.14
C LEU A 231 -5.79 12.15 13.43
N MET A 232 -5.30 11.40 14.40
CA MET A 232 -5.95 11.31 15.72
C MET A 232 -5.96 12.63 16.50
N ALA A 233 -5.14 13.60 16.14
CA ALA A 233 -5.15 14.93 16.74
C ALA A 233 -6.52 15.65 16.56
N PHE A 234 -7.34 15.20 15.58
CA PHE A 234 -8.68 15.75 15.30
C PHE A 234 -9.82 14.90 15.88
N ARG A 235 -9.52 13.91 16.74
CA ARG A 235 -10.50 12.91 17.20
C ARG A 235 -11.40 13.40 18.34
N ASP A 236 -11.25 14.60 18.81
CA ASP A 236 -12.07 15.07 19.94
C ASP A 236 -13.55 15.18 19.51
N ILE A 237 -14.36 14.19 19.97
CA ILE A 237 -15.72 13.94 19.48
C ILE A 237 -16.67 15.10 19.84
N TRP A 238 -16.33 15.87 20.89
CA TRP A 238 -17.19 16.94 21.41
C TRP A 238 -16.87 18.31 20.80
N SER A 239 -15.71 18.45 20.16
CA SER A 239 -15.25 19.69 19.55
C SER A 239 -14.63 19.43 18.16
N ALA A 240 -15.15 18.45 17.41
CA ALA A 240 -14.60 18.09 16.10
C ALA A 240 -14.62 19.30 15.16
N ASP A 241 -13.43 19.82 14.89
CA ASP A 241 -13.25 20.86 13.89
C ASP A 241 -13.20 20.20 12.50
N TRP A 242 -14.39 20.09 11.89
CA TRP A 242 -14.58 19.33 10.65
C TRP A 242 -13.80 19.90 9.46
N GLY A 243 -13.67 21.23 9.38
CA GLY A 243 -12.90 21.86 8.31
C GLY A 243 -11.44 21.41 8.28
N PRO A 244 -10.68 21.66 9.36
CA PRO A 244 -9.28 21.20 9.48
C PRO A 244 -9.13 19.69 9.42
N MET A 245 -10.05 18.90 9.97
CA MET A 245 -10.04 17.45 9.87
C MET A 245 -10.14 16.97 8.42
N LEU A 246 -11.09 17.50 7.63
CA LEU A 246 -11.24 17.18 6.21
C LEU A 246 -10.03 17.65 5.38
N ALA A 247 -9.42 18.77 5.75
CA ALA A 247 -8.17 19.22 5.13
C ALA A 247 -7.00 18.27 5.42
N ALA A 248 -6.86 17.81 6.67
CA ALA A 248 -5.85 16.81 7.03
C ALA A 248 -6.04 15.48 6.28
N LEU A 249 -7.28 14.98 6.20
CA LEU A 249 -7.62 13.78 5.44
C LEU A 249 -7.32 13.94 3.94
N SER A 250 -7.61 15.13 3.38
CA SER A 250 -7.30 15.46 1.99
C SER A 250 -5.80 15.41 1.73
N MET A 251 -4.99 16.03 2.60
CA MET A 251 -3.53 15.98 2.51
C MET A 251 -2.98 14.55 2.67
N ALA A 252 -3.52 13.77 3.60
CA ALA A 252 -3.10 12.40 3.85
C ALA A 252 -3.39 11.46 2.66
N SER A 253 -4.45 11.75 1.89
CA SER A 253 -4.87 10.97 0.74
C SER A 253 -4.07 11.28 -0.54
N LEU A 254 -3.41 12.43 -0.62
CA LEU A 254 -2.66 12.85 -1.80
C LEU A 254 -1.55 11.87 -2.22
N PRO A 255 -0.66 11.41 -1.32
CA PRO A 255 0.43 10.53 -1.74
C PRO A 255 -0.02 9.19 -2.33
N PRO A 256 -1.01 8.46 -1.78
CA PRO A 256 -1.56 7.27 -2.42
C PRO A 256 -2.18 7.55 -3.79
N ILE A 257 -2.89 8.66 -3.94
CA ILE A 257 -3.51 9.07 -5.21
C ILE A 257 -2.43 9.36 -6.26
N VAL A 258 -1.44 10.18 -5.90
CA VAL A 258 -0.32 10.53 -6.78
C VAL A 258 0.46 9.27 -7.17
N PHE A 259 0.77 8.42 -6.20
CA PHE A 259 1.46 7.16 -6.43
C PHE A 259 0.68 6.26 -7.40
N TYR A 260 -0.65 6.14 -7.22
CA TYR A 260 -1.51 5.38 -8.12
C TYR A 260 -1.45 5.91 -9.56
N PHE A 261 -1.53 7.24 -9.77
CA PHE A 261 -1.46 7.83 -11.10
C PHE A 261 -0.15 7.51 -11.84
N PHE A 262 0.98 7.50 -11.13
CA PHE A 262 2.25 7.14 -11.74
C PHE A 262 2.37 5.65 -12.07
N PHE A 263 1.81 4.79 -11.24
CA PHE A 263 2.01 3.34 -11.33
C PHE A 263 0.81 2.54 -11.85
N GLN A 264 -0.34 3.18 -12.20
CA GLN A 264 -1.56 2.50 -12.65
C GLN A 264 -1.36 1.55 -13.83
N LYS A 265 -0.53 1.91 -14.81
CA LYS A 265 -0.24 1.05 -15.98
C LYS A 265 0.52 -0.23 -15.57
N GLN A 266 1.45 -0.10 -14.65
CA GLN A 266 2.22 -1.21 -14.11
C GLN A 266 1.33 -2.11 -13.25
N PHE A 267 0.41 -1.53 -12.47
CA PHE A 267 -0.57 -2.25 -11.67
C PHE A 267 -1.46 -3.16 -12.54
N ILE A 268 -2.06 -2.58 -13.60
CA ILE A 268 -2.93 -3.33 -14.53
C ILE A 268 -2.14 -4.46 -15.20
N ARG A 269 -0.92 -4.20 -15.69
CA ARG A 269 -0.06 -5.22 -16.32
C ARG A 269 0.33 -6.34 -15.34
N GLY A 270 0.64 -6.00 -14.10
CA GLY A 270 1.00 -6.98 -13.07
C GLY A 270 -0.15 -7.93 -12.73
N MET A 271 -1.36 -7.40 -12.58
CA MET A 271 -2.57 -8.21 -12.33
C MET A 271 -2.93 -9.12 -13.51
N THR A 272 -2.84 -8.61 -14.74
CA THR A 272 -3.19 -9.41 -15.94
C THR A 272 -2.16 -10.47 -16.26
N ALA A 273 -0.87 -10.25 -15.96
CA ALA A 273 0.17 -11.26 -16.14
C ALA A 273 -0.05 -12.52 -15.25
N GLY A 274 -0.68 -12.34 -14.08
CA GLY A 274 -1.09 -13.45 -13.21
C GLY A 274 -2.35 -14.19 -13.67
N ALA A 275 -3.27 -13.49 -14.35
CA ALA A 275 -4.58 -14.03 -14.77
C ALA A 275 -4.54 -14.78 -16.12
N LEU A 276 -3.55 -14.52 -16.98
CA LEU A 276 -3.44 -15.13 -18.32
C LEU A 276 -2.75 -16.50 -18.35
N LYS A 277 -2.47 -17.11 -17.19
CA LYS A 277 -1.87 -18.46 -17.04
C LYS A 277 -2.86 -19.51 -16.55
N GLY A 278 -4.17 -19.23 -16.66
CA GLY A 278 -5.25 -20.20 -16.46
C GLY A 278 -5.81 -20.74 -17.76
#